data_3d9225107782dc64ece19db9b3552895
#
_entry.id   3d9225107782dc64ece19db9b3552895
#
_cell.length_a   1.000
_cell.length_b   1.000
_cell.length_c   1.000
_cell.angle_alpha   90.00
_cell.angle_beta   90.00
_cell.angle_gamma   90.00
#
_symmetry.space_group_name_H-M   'P 1'
#
loop_
_entity.id
_entity.type
_entity.pdbx_description
1 polymer ?
#
loop_
_entity_poly.entity_id
_entity_poly.type
_entity_poly.pdbx_seq_one_letter_code
_entity_poly.pdbx_strand_id
1 'polypeptide(L)'
;MNASSLDTTSAQGRWSYLWLLLGTGLLLFSNGHWFIPLATWLAPVFLIRFTRTQPARKGLGLVLVASVLGNLFFWQGIIPGGAYLPLASGIGVIFWLPYLADRLLTDRLRNFAATLAFPLLQVSLEYINTAVSPFGSWGALAYTQQSFLPLLQLLSITGMWGVSFLIAWLAPVVNYAWDQDFALQRLRTAALTYGGILALVLVYGSVRMTFFPPQSATLRVASLIQTTDYLSFLRMDGLLASQDRFPELGERLLQQSRQQAQAGADVIVWQEGAAPVLKKDEAGFIEKARALAQEEKVYLLLGLVTLPEGFPKVKADNQAIWITPDGDVKWHYLKGRPVPGESVVAGDGIIPLDQTAFGAISSVVCFDMDHPVYIGQAGRSGADIMLVPSWDWPDIVPSHTYMASLRGIENGFSIVRVTGDGLSAAFDYQGRTLAAADFATTKQAMISYVPTHGVRTIYAAVGDLFAWLSIAGFVILVGLALVRPRVG
;
A
#
# COMPACT_ATOMS: atom_id res chain seq x y z
N MET A 1 -21.93 54.86 13.94
CA MET A 1 -22.17 53.42 14.12
C MET A 1 -22.19 52.80 12.74
N ASN A 2 -21.12 52.11 12.36
CA ASN A 2 -20.91 51.66 11.00
C ASN A 2 -21.69 50.38 10.70
N ALA A 3 -22.73 50.48 9.87
CA ALA A 3 -23.53 49.36 9.37
C ALA A 3 -22.74 48.39 8.43
N SER A 4 -21.50 48.73 8.02
CA SER A 4 -20.68 47.96 7.10
C SER A 4 -19.92 46.77 7.75
N SER A 5 -19.79 46.70 9.06
CA SER A 5 -19.09 45.63 9.75
C SER A 5 -19.93 44.39 10.04
N LEU A 6 -21.25 44.49 10.01
CA LEU A 6 -22.18 43.39 10.28
C LEU A 6 -22.43 42.55 9.01
N ASP A 7 -22.37 43.14 7.81
CA ASP A 7 -22.63 42.43 6.57
C ASP A 7 -21.45 41.56 6.10
N THR A 8 -20.21 41.94 6.39
CA THR A 8 -19.02 41.14 6.01
C THR A 8 -18.89 39.87 6.82
N THR A 9 -19.28 39.87 8.08
CA THR A 9 -19.28 38.66 8.94
C THR A 9 -20.38 37.67 8.58
N SER A 10 -21.53 38.14 8.11
CA SER A 10 -22.62 37.27 7.64
C SER A 10 -22.34 36.61 6.28
N ALA A 11 -21.70 37.32 5.37
CA ALA A 11 -21.28 36.82 4.06
C ALA A 11 -20.13 35.79 4.17
N GLN A 12 -19.12 36.07 5.00
CA GLN A 12 -18.05 35.09 5.31
C GLN A 12 -18.62 33.81 5.96
N GLY A 13 -19.65 33.93 6.78
CA GLY A 13 -20.32 32.81 7.43
C GLY A 13 -21.04 31.87 6.43
N ARG A 14 -21.61 32.38 5.36
CA ARG A 14 -22.29 31.58 4.31
C ARG A 14 -21.32 30.82 3.43
N TRP A 15 -20.27 31.44 3.00
CA TRP A 15 -19.25 30.81 2.15
C TRP A 15 -18.46 29.71 2.88
N SER A 16 -18.36 29.77 4.23
CA SER A 16 -17.65 28.75 4.97
C SER A 16 -18.28 27.36 4.85
N TYR A 17 -19.61 27.26 4.73
CA TYR A 17 -20.25 25.95 4.49
C TYR A 17 -19.99 25.38 3.09
N LEU A 18 -19.68 26.25 2.10
CA LEU A 18 -19.20 25.78 0.82
C LEU A 18 -17.86 25.05 0.97
N TRP A 19 -16.95 25.55 1.82
CA TRP A 19 -15.69 24.85 2.11
C TRP A 19 -15.91 23.49 2.76
N LEU A 20 -16.85 23.38 3.70
CA LEU A 20 -17.23 22.09 4.28
C LEU A 20 -17.77 21.14 3.19
N LEU A 21 -18.68 21.61 2.36
CA LEU A 21 -19.29 20.81 1.30
C LEU A 21 -18.24 20.32 0.29
N LEU A 22 -17.39 21.22 -0.21
CA LEU A 22 -16.33 20.90 -1.15
C LEU A 22 -15.30 19.94 -0.50
N GLY A 23 -14.85 20.23 0.71
CA GLY A 23 -13.91 19.41 1.43
C GLY A 23 -14.46 18.00 1.72
N THR A 24 -15.73 17.88 2.14
CA THR A 24 -16.37 16.59 2.37
C THR A 24 -16.57 15.82 1.06
N GLY A 25 -17.03 16.48 0.00
CA GLY A 25 -17.19 15.86 -1.32
C GLY A 25 -15.87 15.32 -1.86
N LEU A 26 -14.77 16.09 -1.76
CA LEU A 26 -13.44 15.63 -2.14
C LEU A 26 -12.91 14.52 -1.22
N LEU A 27 -13.25 14.56 0.08
CA LEU A 27 -12.81 13.55 1.04
C LEU A 27 -13.35 12.15 0.68
N LEU A 28 -14.58 12.06 0.16
CA LEU A 28 -15.15 10.80 -0.30
C LEU A 28 -14.32 10.14 -1.41
N PHE A 29 -13.61 10.95 -2.21
CA PHE A 29 -12.75 10.49 -3.31
C PHE A 29 -11.27 10.66 -3.02
N SER A 30 -10.89 10.87 -1.76
CA SER A 30 -9.48 11.10 -1.40
C SER A 30 -8.72 9.80 -1.12
N ASN A 31 -9.40 8.68 -0.99
CA ASN A 31 -8.80 7.38 -0.71
C ASN A 31 -9.82 6.26 -1.04
N GLY A 32 -9.43 4.98 -0.91
CA GLY A 32 -10.31 3.83 -1.10
C GLY A 32 -10.43 3.38 -2.55
N HIS A 33 -11.52 2.68 -2.86
CA HIS A 33 -11.75 2.08 -4.16
C HIS A 33 -11.87 3.11 -5.30
N TRP A 34 -12.52 4.25 -5.05
CA TRP A 34 -12.83 5.28 -6.04
C TRP A 34 -12.01 6.55 -5.87
N PHE A 35 -10.76 6.45 -5.46
CA PHE A 35 -9.96 7.65 -5.22
C PHE A 35 -9.58 8.41 -6.51
N ILE A 36 -9.54 9.73 -6.36
CA ILE A 36 -9.00 10.67 -7.34
C ILE A 36 -7.72 11.26 -6.73
N PRO A 37 -6.53 11.04 -7.29
CA PRO A 37 -5.26 11.47 -6.67
C PRO A 37 -5.26 12.93 -6.20
N LEU A 38 -5.83 13.84 -6.99
CA LEU A 38 -5.91 15.27 -6.66
C LEU A 38 -6.84 15.56 -5.48
N ALA A 39 -7.88 14.75 -5.27
CA ALA A 39 -8.82 14.92 -4.15
C ALA A 39 -8.11 14.76 -2.81
N THR A 40 -7.11 13.86 -2.72
CA THR A 40 -6.29 13.66 -1.51
C THR A 40 -5.52 14.93 -1.11
N TRP A 41 -5.05 15.70 -2.08
CA TRP A 41 -4.34 16.98 -1.84
C TRP A 41 -5.31 18.10 -1.45
N LEU A 42 -6.48 18.14 -2.08
CA LEU A 42 -7.38 19.30 -1.99
C LEU A 42 -8.42 19.20 -0.86
N ALA A 43 -8.88 17.99 -0.51
CA ALA A 43 -9.89 17.84 0.54
C ALA A 43 -9.48 18.50 1.86
N PRO A 44 -8.25 18.29 2.38
CA PRO A 44 -7.83 18.92 3.62
C PRO A 44 -7.71 20.46 3.51
N VAL A 45 -7.44 21.02 2.32
CA VAL A 45 -7.37 22.48 2.13
C VAL A 45 -8.69 23.14 2.56
N PHE A 46 -9.80 22.63 2.05
CA PHE A 46 -11.11 23.19 2.32
C PHE A 46 -11.61 22.86 3.74
N LEU A 47 -11.33 21.67 4.25
CA LEU A 47 -11.71 21.29 5.61
C LEU A 47 -10.95 22.11 6.67
N ILE A 48 -9.64 22.34 6.49
CA ILE A 48 -8.86 23.24 7.34
C ILE A 48 -9.42 24.68 7.24
N ARG A 49 -9.70 25.16 6.02
CA ARG A 49 -10.30 26.48 5.85
C ARG A 49 -11.60 26.61 6.65
N PHE A 50 -12.46 25.61 6.58
CA PHE A 50 -13.69 25.57 7.34
C PHE A 50 -13.44 25.62 8.85
N THR A 51 -12.55 24.77 9.39
CA THR A 51 -12.26 24.79 10.84
C THR A 51 -11.72 26.12 11.33
N ARG A 52 -10.91 26.83 10.51
CA ARG A 52 -10.32 28.13 10.86
C ARG A 52 -11.31 29.28 10.77
N THR A 53 -12.38 29.17 9.97
CA THR A 53 -13.40 30.22 9.76
C THR A 53 -14.62 30.06 10.66
N GLN A 54 -14.74 28.96 11.39
CA GLN A 54 -15.85 28.69 12.32
C GLN A 54 -15.39 28.70 13.78
N PRO A 55 -16.33 28.90 14.75
CA PRO A 55 -16.05 28.63 16.16
C PRO A 55 -15.49 27.20 16.32
N ALA A 56 -14.40 27.04 17.08
CA ALA A 56 -13.63 25.80 17.11
C ALA A 56 -14.48 24.54 17.37
N ARG A 57 -15.39 24.59 18.36
CA ARG A 57 -16.28 23.45 18.66
C ARG A 57 -17.14 23.04 17.46
N LYS A 58 -17.75 24.01 16.77
CA LYS A 58 -18.62 23.78 15.62
C LYS A 58 -17.82 23.30 14.42
N GLY A 59 -16.72 23.99 14.09
CA GLY A 59 -15.87 23.64 12.94
C GLY A 59 -15.29 22.25 13.07
N LEU A 60 -14.68 21.94 14.22
CA LEU A 60 -14.10 20.61 14.48
C LEU A 60 -15.17 19.52 14.57
N GLY A 61 -16.32 19.78 15.17
CA GLY A 61 -17.41 18.80 15.26
C GLY A 61 -17.96 18.41 13.89
N LEU A 62 -18.16 19.36 12.96
CA LEU A 62 -18.63 19.06 11.62
C LEU A 62 -17.56 18.36 10.76
N VAL A 63 -16.29 18.72 10.93
CA VAL A 63 -15.19 18.01 10.25
C VAL A 63 -14.98 16.59 10.80
N LEU A 64 -15.25 16.36 12.11
CA LEU A 64 -15.30 15.01 12.66
C LEU A 64 -16.37 14.16 11.95
N VAL A 65 -17.57 14.69 11.81
CA VAL A 65 -18.65 14.00 11.06
C VAL A 65 -18.21 13.71 9.62
N ALA A 66 -17.63 14.70 8.93
CA ALA A 66 -17.12 14.52 7.58
C ALA A 66 -16.04 13.44 7.50
N SER A 67 -15.09 13.41 8.46
CA SER A 67 -14.03 12.39 8.54
C SER A 67 -14.60 10.99 8.76
N VAL A 68 -15.57 10.84 9.66
CA VAL A 68 -16.24 9.54 9.89
C VAL A 68 -16.97 9.09 8.63
N LEU A 69 -17.74 9.96 8.00
CA LEU A 69 -18.46 9.63 6.76
C LEU A 69 -17.49 9.26 5.62
N GLY A 70 -16.40 10.00 5.46
CA GLY A 70 -15.36 9.69 4.48
C GLY A 70 -14.73 8.31 4.70
N ASN A 71 -14.42 7.97 5.95
CA ASN A 71 -13.86 6.65 6.28
C ASN A 71 -14.89 5.52 6.16
N LEU A 72 -16.16 5.76 6.48
CA LEU A 72 -17.22 4.78 6.19
C LEU A 72 -17.32 4.51 4.69
N PHE A 73 -17.20 5.52 3.86
CA PHE A 73 -17.20 5.33 2.40
C PHE A 73 -15.93 4.62 1.92
N PHE A 74 -14.76 5.01 2.41
CA PHE A 74 -13.47 4.42 2.05
C PHE A 74 -13.36 2.93 2.35
N TRP A 75 -13.74 2.52 3.58
CA TRP A 75 -13.55 1.15 4.05
C TRP A 75 -14.66 0.17 3.63
N GLN A 76 -15.67 0.65 2.90
CA GLN A 76 -16.73 -0.19 2.38
C GLN A 76 -16.15 -1.26 1.43
N GLY A 77 -16.44 -2.53 1.70
CA GLY A 77 -15.93 -3.68 0.95
C GLY A 77 -14.49 -4.08 1.28
N ILE A 78 -13.65 -3.16 1.81
CA ILE A 78 -12.28 -3.47 2.22
C ILE A 78 -12.28 -4.21 3.56
N ILE A 79 -13.04 -3.74 4.55
CA ILE A 79 -13.24 -4.44 5.83
C ILE A 79 -14.46 -5.35 5.72
N PRO A 80 -14.28 -6.68 5.78
CA PRO A 80 -15.41 -7.59 5.65
C PRO A 80 -16.28 -7.66 6.91
N GLY A 81 -17.58 -7.89 6.74
CA GLY A 81 -18.51 -8.29 7.79
C GLY A 81 -18.90 -7.20 8.78
N GLY A 82 -19.38 -7.62 9.97
CA GLY A 82 -19.97 -6.75 10.98
C GLY A 82 -18.99 -5.81 11.68
N ALA A 83 -17.67 -6.03 11.57
CA ALA A 83 -16.65 -5.17 12.15
C ALA A 83 -16.45 -3.84 11.38
N TYR A 84 -16.98 -3.75 10.18
CA TYR A 84 -16.81 -2.59 9.29
C TYR A 84 -17.22 -1.27 9.94
N LEU A 85 -18.46 -1.15 10.44
CA LEU A 85 -18.97 0.11 10.98
C LEU A 85 -18.15 0.66 12.16
N PRO A 86 -17.89 -0.12 13.23
CA PRO A 86 -17.11 0.40 14.36
C PRO A 86 -15.65 0.69 13.99
N LEU A 87 -15.00 -0.14 13.19
CA LEU A 87 -13.61 0.07 12.81
C LEU A 87 -13.45 1.30 11.89
N ALA A 88 -14.24 1.42 10.82
CA ALA A 88 -14.18 2.56 9.92
C ALA A 88 -14.52 3.87 10.63
N SER A 89 -15.50 3.86 11.56
CA SER A 89 -15.80 5.04 12.38
C SER A 89 -14.66 5.42 13.31
N GLY A 90 -14.03 4.44 13.97
CA GLY A 90 -12.87 4.65 14.83
C GLY A 90 -11.67 5.23 14.07
N ILE A 91 -11.38 4.69 12.89
CA ILE A 91 -10.34 5.22 11.98
C ILE A 91 -10.67 6.66 11.59
N GLY A 92 -11.94 6.97 11.28
CA GLY A 92 -12.39 8.33 10.98
C GLY A 92 -12.15 9.31 12.12
N VAL A 93 -12.33 8.89 13.38
CA VAL A 93 -11.99 9.71 14.55
C VAL A 93 -10.48 9.93 14.68
N ILE A 94 -9.66 8.89 14.42
CA ILE A 94 -8.20 8.99 14.46
C ILE A 94 -7.69 9.99 13.41
N PHE A 95 -8.15 9.87 12.16
CA PHE A 95 -7.71 10.75 11.07
C PHE A 95 -8.37 12.14 11.06
N TRP A 96 -9.27 12.41 11.99
CA TRP A 96 -9.72 13.76 12.31
C TRP A 96 -8.71 14.52 13.21
N LEU A 97 -7.88 13.85 14.01
CA LEU A 97 -6.95 14.47 14.94
C LEU A 97 -5.97 15.48 14.31
N PRO A 98 -5.46 15.31 13.08
CA PRO A 98 -4.67 16.33 12.40
C PRO A 98 -5.38 17.68 12.26
N TYR A 99 -6.69 17.70 12.01
CA TYR A 99 -7.48 18.95 11.94
C TYR A 99 -7.59 19.62 13.31
N LEU A 100 -7.72 18.83 14.37
CA LEU A 100 -7.69 19.32 15.74
C LEU A 100 -6.33 19.95 16.06
N ALA A 101 -5.24 19.27 15.72
CA ALA A 101 -3.88 19.75 15.93
C ALA A 101 -3.62 21.05 15.15
N ASP A 102 -3.99 21.11 13.87
CA ASP A 102 -3.88 22.33 13.07
C ASP A 102 -4.60 23.49 13.74
N ARG A 103 -5.85 23.30 14.14
CA ARG A 103 -6.66 24.36 14.76
C ARG A 103 -6.07 24.88 16.06
N LEU A 104 -5.57 23.98 16.93
CA LEU A 104 -5.04 24.34 18.24
C LEU A 104 -3.63 24.96 18.18
N LEU A 105 -2.77 24.43 17.30
CA LEU A 105 -1.36 24.84 17.25
C LEU A 105 -1.16 26.09 16.38
N THR A 106 -1.95 26.27 15.31
CA THR A 106 -1.88 27.47 14.46
C THR A 106 -2.20 28.73 15.24
N ASP A 107 -3.24 28.69 16.10
CA ASP A 107 -3.62 29.84 16.93
C ASP A 107 -2.53 30.22 17.94
N ARG A 108 -1.71 29.26 18.38
CA ARG A 108 -0.63 29.51 19.38
C ARG A 108 0.68 29.92 18.73
N LEU A 109 1.09 29.25 17.64
CA LEU A 109 2.41 29.43 17.02
C LEU A 109 2.44 30.64 16.08
N ARG A 110 1.38 30.90 15.33
CA ARG A 110 1.17 32.05 14.43
C ARG A 110 2.30 32.30 13.41
N ASN A 111 3.10 31.29 13.08
CA ASN A 111 4.20 31.37 12.13
C ASN A 111 4.15 30.21 11.13
N PHE A 112 5.07 30.19 10.16
CA PHE A 112 5.11 29.13 9.15
C PHE A 112 5.31 27.73 9.72
N ALA A 113 6.02 27.58 10.85
CA ALA A 113 6.22 26.29 11.50
C ALA A 113 4.90 25.65 11.96
N ALA A 114 3.85 26.44 12.21
CA ALA A 114 2.53 25.92 12.55
C ALA A 114 1.95 25.03 11.43
N THR A 115 2.35 25.26 10.17
CA THR A 115 1.90 24.44 9.02
C THR A 115 2.37 22.99 9.12
N LEU A 116 3.38 22.71 9.94
CA LEU A 116 3.91 21.36 10.16
C LEU A 116 3.03 20.53 11.10
N ALA A 117 2.12 21.14 11.87
CA ALA A 117 1.29 20.43 12.84
C ALA A 117 0.45 19.31 12.20
N PHE A 118 -0.20 19.61 11.08
CA PHE A 118 -1.04 18.68 10.36
C PHE A 118 -0.26 17.51 9.76
N PRO A 119 0.77 17.73 8.90
CA PRO A 119 1.47 16.61 8.27
C PRO A 119 2.29 15.75 9.24
N LEU A 120 2.89 16.35 10.29
CA LEU A 120 3.62 15.58 11.30
C LEU A 120 2.69 14.62 12.05
N LEU A 121 1.51 15.09 12.47
CA LEU A 121 0.55 14.21 13.14
C LEU A 121 -0.07 13.20 12.17
N GLN A 122 -0.38 13.59 10.93
CA GLN A 122 -0.90 12.69 9.91
C GLN A 122 0.03 11.48 9.71
N VAL A 123 1.31 11.74 9.46
CA VAL A 123 2.32 10.67 9.28
C VAL A 123 2.50 9.84 10.55
N SER A 124 2.51 10.49 11.71
CA SER A 124 2.60 9.78 13.00
C SER A 124 1.45 8.79 13.19
N LEU A 125 0.22 9.22 12.86
CA LEU A 125 -0.98 8.37 12.97
C LEU A 125 -0.99 7.25 11.92
N GLU A 126 -0.58 7.53 10.67
CA GLU A 126 -0.43 6.49 9.65
C GLU A 126 0.59 5.43 10.10
N TYR A 127 1.73 5.84 10.62
CA TYR A 127 2.76 4.92 11.10
C TYR A 127 2.28 4.08 12.29
N ILE A 128 1.68 4.71 13.30
CA ILE A 128 1.13 4.00 14.46
C ILE A 128 0.03 3.05 14.00
N ASN A 129 -0.90 3.51 13.14
CA ASN A 129 -1.95 2.67 12.59
C ASN A 129 -1.36 1.43 11.86
N THR A 130 -0.35 1.63 11.02
CA THR A 130 0.33 0.53 10.31
C THR A 130 0.96 -0.49 11.28
N ALA A 131 1.46 -0.03 12.43
CA ALA A 131 2.10 -0.90 13.42
C ALA A 131 1.09 -1.70 14.26
N VAL A 132 -0.09 -1.13 14.55
CA VAL A 132 -1.08 -1.74 15.47
C VAL A 132 -2.32 -2.28 14.77
N SER A 133 -2.64 -1.80 13.57
CA SER A 133 -3.82 -2.23 12.81
C SER A 133 -3.62 -3.63 12.25
N PRO A 134 -4.63 -4.49 12.32
CA PRO A 134 -4.59 -5.78 11.65
C PRO A 134 -4.66 -5.66 10.11
N PHE A 135 -4.92 -4.46 9.58
CA PHE A 135 -5.00 -4.16 8.14
C PHE A 135 -3.70 -3.57 7.57
N GLY A 136 -2.60 -3.61 8.33
CA GLY A 136 -1.30 -3.11 7.88
C GLY A 136 -1.34 -1.63 7.49
N SER A 137 -0.79 -1.30 6.34
CA SER A 137 -0.64 0.07 5.85
C SER A 137 -1.83 0.63 5.05
N TRP A 138 -2.94 -0.09 4.99
CA TRP A 138 -4.14 0.38 4.30
C TRP A 138 -4.58 1.76 4.78
N GLY A 139 -4.94 2.62 3.84
CA GLY A 139 -5.38 3.98 4.11
C GLY A 139 -4.28 5.04 4.09
N ALA A 140 -3.00 4.68 3.95
CA ALA A 140 -1.93 5.65 3.83
C ALA A 140 -2.08 6.51 2.57
N LEU A 141 -1.87 7.84 2.69
CA LEU A 141 -2.09 8.79 1.61
C LEU A 141 -1.18 8.53 0.39
N ALA A 142 0.01 7.98 0.60
CA ALA A 142 0.96 7.69 -0.47
C ALA A 142 0.37 6.79 -1.55
N TYR A 143 -0.51 5.84 -1.20
CA TYR A 143 -1.12 4.91 -2.13
C TYR A 143 -2.00 5.58 -3.18
N THR A 144 -2.54 6.74 -2.87
CA THR A 144 -3.38 7.50 -3.81
C THR A 144 -2.59 8.10 -4.97
N GLN A 145 -1.24 8.06 -4.93
CA GLN A 145 -0.36 8.61 -5.95
C GLN A 145 0.27 7.55 -6.87
N GLN A 146 -0.27 6.34 -6.90
CA GLN A 146 0.28 5.16 -7.59
C GLN A 146 0.66 5.38 -9.07
N SER A 147 0.03 6.33 -9.75
CA SER A 147 0.33 6.67 -11.16
C SER A 147 1.36 7.78 -11.32
N PHE A 148 1.79 8.45 -10.25
CA PHE A 148 2.71 9.57 -10.32
C PHE A 148 4.13 9.17 -9.92
N LEU A 149 4.75 8.35 -10.77
CA LEU A 149 6.06 7.76 -10.51
C LEU A 149 7.18 8.74 -10.14
N PRO A 150 7.31 9.95 -10.71
CA PRO A 150 8.32 10.90 -10.26
C PRO A 150 8.21 11.28 -8.78
N LEU A 151 6.99 11.47 -8.26
CA LEU A 151 6.76 11.71 -6.84
C LEU A 151 7.09 10.46 -6.01
N LEU A 152 6.71 9.29 -6.49
CA LEU A 152 6.92 8.02 -5.79
C LEU A 152 8.38 7.62 -5.66
N GLN A 153 9.32 8.22 -6.44
CA GLN A 153 10.75 7.94 -6.23
C GLN A 153 11.23 8.38 -4.84
N LEU A 154 10.54 9.30 -4.17
CA LEU A 154 10.81 9.68 -2.78
C LEU A 154 10.72 8.48 -1.81
N LEU A 155 9.92 7.47 -2.14
CA LEU A 155 9.79 6.23 -1.37
C LEU A 155 11.15 5.57 -1.11
N SER A 156 12.09 5.64 -2.07
CA SER A 156 13.43 5.08 -1.93
C SER A 156 14.31 5.77 -0.87
N ILE A 157 13.87 6.91 -0.36
CA ILE A 157 14.58 7.70 0.68
C ILE A 157 13.82 7.63 2.01
N THR A 158 12.52 7.89 1.99
CA THR A 158 11.72 8.13 3.20
C THR A 158 10.69 7.05 3.48
N GLY A 159 10.56 6.04 2.61
CA GLY A 159 9.38 5.20 2.58
C GLY A 159 8.13 6.01 2.22
N MET A 160 6.97 5.41 2.36
CA MET A 160 5.69 6.05 2.05
C MET A 160 5.42 7.30 2.92
N TRP A 161 6.10 7.42 4.04
CA TRP A 161 5.90 8.49 5.02
C TRP A 161 6.21 9.89 4.49
N GLY A 162 7.27 10.05 3.66
CA GLY A 162 7.60 11.34 3.05
C GLY A 162 6.61 11.77 1.99
N VAL A 163 6.05 10.84 1.23
CA VAL A 163 4.99 11.13 0.24
C VAL A 163 3.71 11.55 0.96
N SER A 164 3.28 10.78 1.98
CA SER A 164 2.13 11.14 2.83
C SER A 164 2.31 12.51 3.50
N PHE A 165 3.54 12.81 3.96
CA PHE A 165 3.87 14.11 4.55
C PHE A 165 3.67 15.26 3.55
N LEU A 166 4.20 15.14 2.33
CA LEU A 166 4.07 16.18 1.30
C LEU A 166 2.61 16.42 0.91
N ILE A 167 1.83 15.34 0.74
CA ILE A 167 0.40 15.44 0.45
C ILE A 167 -0.31 16.22 1.57
N ALA A 168 -0.11 15.80 2.81
CA ALA A 168 -0.76 16.40 3.97
C ALA A 168 -0.31 17.86 4.21
N TRP A 169 0.93 18.21 3.87
CA TRP A 169 1.48 19.53 4.14
C TRP A 169 0.93 20.64 3.23
N LEU A 170 0.48 20.31 2.02
CA LEU A 170 -0.11 21.29 1.10
C LEU A 170 -1.23 22.11 1.77
N ALA A 171 -2.13 21.43 2.46
CA ALA A 171 -3.34 22.05 2.99
C ALA A 171 -3.06 23.16 4.01
N PRO A 172 -2.27 22.96 5.08
CA PRO A 172 -1.93 24.02 6.00
C PRO A 172 -1.05 25.11 5.38
N VAL A 173 -0.21 24.79 4.38
CA VAL A 173 0.59 25.79 3.66
C VAL A 173 -0.29 26.73 2.83
N VAL A 174 -1.26 26.19 2.09
CA VAL A 174 -2.25 27.00 1.36
C VAL A 174 -3.04 27.88 2.34
N ASN A 175 -3.50 27.32 3.45
CA ASN A 175 -4.25 28.09 4.44
C ASN A 175 -3.39 29.16 5.14
N TYR A 176 -2.08 28.91 5.31
CA TYR A 176 -1.15 29.93 5.85
C TYR A 176 -1.08 31.16 4.93
N ALA A 177 -1.10 30.98 3.60
CA ALA A 177 -1.18 32.10 2.67
C ALA A 177 -2.58 32.74 2.65
N TRP A 178 -3.62 31.92 2.75
CA TRP A 178 -5.02 32.35 2.70
C TRP A 178 -5.44 33.19 3.92
N ASP A 179 -4.92 32.89 5.11
CA ASP A 179 -5.19 33.66 6.34
C ASP A 179 -4.73 35.12 6.28
N GLN A 180 -3.96 35.48 5.27
CA GLN A 180 -3.45 36.85 5.00
C GLN A 180 -3.79 37.28 3.58
N ASP A 181 -4.93 36.86 3.06
CA ASP A 181 -5.42 37.22 1.72
C ASP A 181 -4.36 37.08 0.62
N PHE A 182 -3.54 36.02 0.72
CA PHE A 182 -2.41 35.75 -0.19
C PHE A 182 -1.39 36.89 -0.30
N ALA A 183 -1.15 37.64 0.78
CA ALA A 183 -0.13 38.68 0.83
C ALA A 183 1.21 38.14 0.29
N LEU A 184 1.89 38.90 -0.58
CA LEU A 184 3.07 38.50 -1.34
C LEU A 184 4.16 37.84 -0.47
N GLN A 185 4.41 38.35 0.73
CA GLN A 185 5.40 37.81 1.66
C GLN A 185 5.04 36.38 2.11
N ARG A 186 3.75 36.12 2.44
CA ARG A 186 3.26 34.79 2.84
C ARG A 186 3.27 33.82 1.67
N LEU A 187 2.80 34.27 0.50
CA LEU A 187 2.81 33.50 -0.72
C LEU A 187 4.25 33.11 -1.13
N ARG A 188 5.20 34.07 -1.06
CA ARG A 188 6.61 33.82 -1.32
C ARG A 188 7.19 32.77 -0.37
N THR A 189 6.94 32.87 0.93
CA THR A 189 7.40 31.89 1.92
C THR A 189 6.82 30.49 1.62
N ALA A 190 5.51 30.40 1.38
CA ALA A 190 4.84 29.15 1.03
C ALA A 190 5.42 28.54 -0.26
N ALA A 191 5.57 29.35 -1.32
CA ALA A 191 6.09 28.90 -2.61
C ALA A 191 7.56 28.47 -2.53
N LEU A 192 8.42 29.23 -1.86
CA LEU A 192 9.85 28.89 -1.75
C LEU A 192 10.08 27.67 -0.87
N THR A 193 9.33 27.52 0.22
CA THR A 193 9.55 26.39 1.14
C THR A 193 8.86 25.12 0.60
N TYR A 194 7.53 25.13 0.49
CA TYR A 194 6.80 23.94 0.07
C TYR A 194 7.01 23.63 -1.42
N GLY A 195 6.82 24.64 -2.27
CA GLY A 195 6.99 24.50 -3.73
C GLY A 195 8.41 24.14 -4.11
N GLY A 196 9.42 24.72 -3.43
CA GLY A 196 10.84 24.37 -3.63
C GLY A 196 11.13 22.91 -3.25
N ILE A 197 10.63 22.44 -2.09
CA ILE A 197 10.79 21.02 -1.68
C ILE A 197 10.08 20.09 -2.66
N LEU A 198 8.84 20.37 -3.03
CA LEU A 198 8.10 19.56 -4.01
C LEU A 198 8.83 19.52 -5.36
N ALA A 199 9.34 20.67 -5.84
CA ALA A 199 10.11 20.73 -7.08
C ALA A 199 11.39 19.88 -6.99
N LEU A 200 12.13 19.94 -5.88
CA LEU A 200 13.32 19.11 -5.67
C LEU A 200 12.97 17.61 -5.70
N VAL A 201 11.87 17.20 -5.07
CA VAL A 201 11.41 15.80 -5.09
C VAL A 201 11.06 15.37 -6.51
N LEU A 202 10.33 16.19 -7.26
CA LEU A 202 9.96 15.87 -8.65
C LEU A 202 11.17 15.83 -9.58
N VAL A 203 12.15 16.75 -9.42
CA VAL A 203 13.42 16.74 -10.16
C VAL A 203 14.20 15.47 -9.81
N TYR A 204 14.37 15.15 -8.53
CA TYR A 204 15.02 13.91 -8.10
C TYR A 204 14.39 12.68 -8.76
N GLY A 205 13.06 12.56 -8.67
CA GLY A 205 12.36 11.41 -9.25
C GLY A 205 12.48 11.33 -10.76
N SER A 206 12.35 12.47 -11.46
CA SER A 206 12.51 12.53 -12.91
C SER A 206 13.94 12.17 -13.34
N VAL A 207 14.96 12.70 -12.65
CA VAL A 207 16.37 12.37 -12.89
C VAL A 207 16.62 10.87 -12.66
N ARG A 208 16.15 10.32 -11.52
CA ARG A 208 16.31 8.89 -11.22
C ARG A 208 15.71 8.02 -12.30
N MET A 209 14.51 8.33 -12.75
CA MET A 209 13.81 7.54 -13.77
C MET A 209 14.42 7.67 -15.17
N THR A 210 14.96 8.85 -15.52
CA THR A 210 15.46 9.11 -16.86
C THR A 210 16.91 8.64 -17.04
N PHE A 211 17.76 8.91 -16.06
CA PHE A 211 19.21 8.68 -16.18
C PHE A 211 19.70 7.41 -15.48
N PHE A 212 18.87 6.80 -14.62
CA PHE A 212 19.21 5.58 -13.87
C PHE A 212 18.14 4.49 -14.02
N PRO A 213 17.70 4.18 -15.27
CA PRO A 213 16.76 3.08 -15.48
C PRO A 213 17.43 1.73 -15.17
N PRO A 214 16.65 0.66 -14.90
CA PRO A 214 17.17 -0.70 -14.82
C PRO A 214 17.97 -1.06 -16.07
N GLN A 215 19.21 -1.52 -15.90
CA GLN A 215 20.12 -1.85 -17.01
C GLN A 215 20.59 -3.32 -16.98
N SER A 216 20.12 -4.11 -16.00
CA SER A 216 20.48 -5.54 -15.92
C SER A 216 19.84 -6.37 -17.02
N ALA A 217 20.36 -7.57 -17.26
CA ALA A 217 19.65 -8.59 -18.01
C ALA A 217 18.25 -8.83 -17.41
N THR A 218 17.37 -9.40 -18.18
CA THR A 218 16.01 -9.69 -17.72
C THR A 218 15.81 -11.19 -17.58
N LEU A 219 15.05 -11.55 -16.54
CA LEU A 219 14.54 -12.86 -16.26
C LEU A 219 13.14 -13.00 -16.88
N ARG A 220 12.87 -14.08 -17.62
CA ARG A 220 11.55 -14.36 -18.16
C ARG A 220 10.71 -15.12 -17.15
N VAL A 221 9.71 -14.46 -16.59
CA VAL A 221 8.78 -15.03 -15.61
C VAL A 221 7.44 -15.33 -16.25
N ALA A 222 6.97 -16.57 -16.11
CA ALA A 222 5.61 -16.97 -16.45
C ALA A 222 4.76 -17.06 -15.18
N SER A 223 3.79 -16.19 -15.06
CA SER A 223 2.84 -16.13 -13.96
C SER A 223 1.57 -16.88 -14.33
N LEU A 224 1.25 -17.99 -13.67
CA LEU A 224 0.06 -18.78 -13.94
C LEU A 224 -1.12 -18.26 -13.12
N ILE A 225 -2.17 -17.85 -13.83
CA ILE A 225 -3.39 -17.24 -13.28
C ILE A 225 -4.53 -18.21 -13.53
N GLN A 226 -5.22 -18.63 -12.48
CA GLN A 226 -6.42 -19.45 -12.61
C GLN A 226 -7.64 -18.58 -12.95
N THR A 227 -8.50 -19.11 -13.80
CA THR A 227 -9.70 -18.41 -14.25
C THR A 227 -10.82 -18.43 -13.23
N THR A 228 -11.81 -17.57 -13.41
CA THR A 228 -13.00 -17.38 -12.54
C THR A 228 -13.77 -18.69 -12.28
N ASP A 229 -13.84 -19.60 -13.27
CA ASP A 229 -14.49 -20.91 -13.12
C ASP A 229 -13.81 -21.80 -12.08
N TYR A 230 -12.50 -21.61 -11.92
CA TYR A 230 -11.71 -22.26 -10.88
C TYR A 230 -11.95 -21.62 -9.52
N LEU A 231 -12.10 -20.32 -9.46
CA LEU A 231 -12.19 -19.53 -8.22
C LEU A 231 -13.59 -19.58 -7.57
N SER A 232 -14.64 -19.80 -8.35
CA SER A 232 -15.98 -20.11 -7.82
C SER A 232 -16.00 -21.35 -6.92
N PHE A 233 -14.96 -22.16 -7.07
CA PHE A 233 -14.67 -23.38 -6.35
C PHE A 233 -14.03 -23.16 -4.96
N LEU A 234 -13.34 -22.04 -4.75
CA LEU A 234 -12.61 -21.72 -3.53
C LEU A 234 -13.46 -21.02 -2.45
N ARG A 235 -14.76 -20.81 -2.67
CA ARG A 235 -15.66 -20.43 -1.60
C ARG A 235 -15.65 -21.55 -0.55
N MET A 236 -15.49 -21.20 0.73
CA MET A 236 -15.20 -22.16 1.81
C MET A 236 -16.13 -23.38 1.82
N ASP A 237 -17.42 -23.20 1.50
CA ASP A 237 -18.40 -24.29 1.37
C ASP A 237 -18.20 -25.16 0.12
N GLY A 238 -17.58 -24.60 -0.94
CA GLY A 238 -17.25 -25.32 -2.17
C GLY A 238 -15.91 -26.06 -2.12
N LEU A 239 -14.94 -25.56 -1.33
CA LEU A 239 -13.60 -26.11 -1.28
C LEU A 239 -13.61 -27.57 -0.80
N LEU A 240 -14.22 -27.84 0.35
CA LEU A 240 -14.31 -29.22 0.90
C LEU A 240 -15.20 -30.14 0.06
N ALA A 241 -16.29 -29.61 -0.50
CA ALA A 241 -17.18 -30.38 -1.36
C ALA A 241 -16.52 -30.83 -2.68
N SER A 242 -15.40 -30.23 -3.01
CA SER A 242 -14.72 -30.44 -4.30
C SER A 242 -13.35 -31.07 -4.17
N GLN A 243 -13.00 -31.59 -3.01
CA GLN A 243 -11.67 -32.20 -2.75
C GLN A 243 -11.27 -33.31 -3.72
N ASP A 244 -12.23 -34.02 -4.31
CA ASP A 244 -11.98 -35.06 -5.31
C ASP A 244 -11.35 -34.50 -6.62
N ARG A 245 -11.49 -33.19 -6.85
CA ARG A 245 -10.93 -32.51 -8.03
C ARG A 245 -9.55 -31.92 -7.78
N PHE A 246 -9.03 -31.90 -6.57
CA PHE A 246 -7.72 -31.33 -6.26
C PHE A 246 -6.57 -31.95 -7.08
N PRO A 247 -6.52 -33.30 -7.24
CA PRO A 247 -5.47 -33.89 -8.08
C PRO A 247 -5.52 -33.42 -9.55
N GLU A 248 -6.72 -33.34 -10.15
CA GLU A 248 -6.90 -32.86 -11.52
C GLU A 248 -6.40 -31.42 -11.70
N LEU A 249 -6.72 -30.55 -10.74
CA LEU A 249 -6.30 -29.15 -10.76
C LEU A 249 -4.78 -29.03 -10.64
N GLY A 250 -4.18 -29.78 -9.74
CA GLY A 250 -2.74 -29.82 -9.58
C GLY A 250 -2.02 -30.32 -10.84
N GLU A 251 -2.50 -31.40 -11.47
CA GLU A 251 -1.92 -31.92 -12.73
C GLU A 251 -2.04 -30.91 -13.86
N ARG A 252 -3.16 -30.20 -13.97
CA ARG A 252 -3.34 -29.14 -14.97
C ARG A 252 -2.32 -28.02 -14.80
N LEU A 253 -2.06 -27.58 -13.56
CA LEU A 253 -1.04 -26.56 -13.27
C LEU A 253 0.36 -27.04 -13.59
N LEU A 254 0.70 -28.30 -13.27
CA LEU A 254 1.98 -28.90 -13.65
C LEU A 254 2.13 -28.96 -15.17
N GLN A 255 1.08 -29.35 -15.90
CA GLN A 255 1.09 -29.36 -17.37
C GLN A 255 1.27 -27.95 -17.95
N GLN A 256 0.56 -26.93 -17.42
CA GLN A 256 0.73 -25.55 -17.83
C GLN A 256 2.14 -25.04 -17.53
N SER A 257 2.71 -25.41 -16.38
CA SER A 257 4.09 -25.10 -16.02
C SER A 257 5.07 -25.69 -17.03
N ARG A 258 4.91 -26.95 -17.42
CA ARG A 258 5.74 -27.58 -18.45
C ARG A 258 5.66 -26.85 -19.81
N GLN A 259 4.45 -26.45 -20.21
CA GLN A 259 4.27 -25.67 -21.44
C GLN A 259 5.00 -24.32 -21.38
N GLN A 260 4.97 -23.63 -20.24
CA GLN A 260 5.66 -22.35 -20.10
C GLN A 260 7.18 -22.52 -20.02
N ALA A 261 7.68 -23.57 -19.38
CA ALA A 261 9.09 -23.91 -19.36
C ALA A 261 9.60 -24.18 -20.80
N GLN A 262 8.91 -25.03 -21.58
CA GLN A 262 9.22 -25.31 -22.96
C GLN A 262 9.09 -24.09 -23.90
N ALA A 263 8.26 -23.09 -23.50
CA ALA A 263 8.20 -21.80 -24.17
C ALA A 263 9.32 -20.83 -23.72
N GLY A 264 10.27 -21.29 -22.89
CA GLY A 264 11.47 -20.56 -22.49
C GLY A 264 11.30 -19.70 -21.24
N ALA A 265 10.37 -20.01 -20.34
CA ALA A 265 10.34 -19.37 -19.01
C ALA A 265 11.51 -19.85 -18.15
N ASP A 266 12.17 -18.92 -17.47
CA ASP A 266 13.23 -19.20 -16.49
C ASP A 266 12.63 -19.49 -15.11
N VAL A 267 11.54 -18.79 -14.78
CA VAL A 267 10.80 -18.92 -13.52
C VAL A 267 9.32 -19.01 -13.81
N ILE A 268 8.64 -19.94 -13.14
CA ILE A 268 7.19 -20.07 -13.16
C ILE A 268 6.64 -19.79 -11.77
N VAL A 269 5.65 -18.90 -11.69
CA VAL A 269 5.03 -18.50 -10.43
C VAL A 269 3.54 -18.79 -10.48
N TRP A 270 3.04 -19.51 -9.49
CA TRP A 270 1.61 -19.76 -9.32
C TRP A 270 1.00 -18.69 -8.40
N GLN A 271 -0.26 -18.33 -8.63
CA GLN A 271 -1.00 -17.48 -7.69
C GLN A 271 -1.18 -18.15 -6.32
N GLU A 272 -1.58 -17.38 -5.31
CA GLU A 272 -1.94 -17.88 -3.99
C GLU A 272 -3.07 -18.91 -4.07
N GLY A 273 -2.89 -20.05 -3.41
CA GLY A 273 -3.89 -21.11 -3.38
C GLY A 273 -4.24 -21.70 -4.75
N ALA A 274 -3.36 -21.57 -5.76
CA ALA A 274 -3.61 -22.08 -7.11
C ALA A 274 -3.89 -23.59 -7.13
N ALA A 275 -3.24 -24.36 -6.25
CA ALA A 275 -3.51 -25.76 -6.04
C ALA A 275 -3.87 -26.00 -4.56
N PRO A 276 -5.14 -26.30 -4.24
CA PRO A 276 -5.50 -26.85 -2.95
C PRO A 276 -5.05 -28.32 -2.90
N VAL A 277 -4.46 -28.73 -1.76
CA VAL A 277 -3.93 -30.09 -1.57
C VAL A 277 -4.32 -30.58 -0.19
N LEU A 278 -4.69 -31.85 -0.04
CA LEU A 278 -4.88 -32.44 1.27
C LEU A 278 -3.52 -32.72 1.93
N LYS A 279 -3.40 -32.54 3.23
CA LYS A 279 -2.13 -32.72 3.96
C LYS A 279 -1.48 -34.08 3.72
N LYS A 280 -2.27 -35.13 3.61
CA LYS A 280 -1.80 -36.49 3.30
C LYS A 280 -1.16 -36.64 1.91
N ASP A 281 -1.53 -35.78 0.94
CA ASP A 281 -1.12 -35.85 -0.47
C ASP A 281 -0.02 -34.83 -0.81
N GLU A 282 0.28 -33.89 0.10
CA GLU A 282 1.20 -32.78 -0.08
C GLU A 282 2.60 -33.21 -0.53
N ALA A 283 3.19 -34.18 0.18
CA ALA A 283 4.54 -34.66 -0.14
C ALA A 283 4.63 -35.26 -1.55
N GLY A 284 3.64 -36.07 -1.94
CA GLY A 284 3.57 -36.63 -3.28
C GLY A 284 3.38 -35.59 -4.39
N PHE A 285 2.62 -34.53 -4.10
CA PHE A 285 2.43 -33.42 -5.03
C PHE A 285 3.71 -32.60 -5.22
N ILE A 286 4.41 -32.28 -4.12
CA ILE A 286 5.68 -31.56 -4.16
C ILE A 286 6.72 -32.37 -4.95
N GLU A 287 6.77 -33.70 -4.81
CA GLU A 287 7.70 -34.54 -5.55
C GLU A 287 7.46 -34.49 -7.06
N LYS A 288 6.20 -34.43 -7.52
CA LYS A 288 5.88 -34.22 -8.94
C LYS A 288 6.36 -32.87 -9.44
N ALA A 289 6.21 -31.80 -8.64
CA ALA A 289 6.69 -30.47 -8.99
C ALA A 289 8.23 -30.41 -9.04
N ARG A 290 8.92 -31.10 -8.14
CA ARG A 290 10.38 -31.26 -8.16
C ARG A 290 10.85 -31.98 -9.42
N ALA A 291 10.21 -33.08 -9.80
CA ALA A 291 10.53 -33.79 -11.03
C ALA A 291 10.37 -32.90 -12.27
N LEU A 292 9.28 -32.11 -12.35
CA LEU A 292 9.05 -31.15 -13.42
C LEU A 292 10.16 -30.09 -13.48
N ALA A 293 10.52 -29.50 -12.33
CA ALA A 293 11.58 -28.49 -12.25
C ALA A 293 12.92 -29.04 -12.76
N GLN A 294 13.23 -30.30 -12.41
CA GLN A 294 14.44 -31.01 -12.82
C GLN A 294 14.44 -31.36 -14.32
N GLU A 295 13.31 -31.84 -14.84
CA GLU A 295 13.17 -32.22 -16.24
C GLU A 295 13.29 -31.01 -17.16
N GLU A 296 12.59 -29.93 -16.85
CA GLU A 296 12.49 -28.74 -17.69
C GLU A 296 13.57 -27.67 -17.34
N LYS A 297 14.41 -27.90 -16.32
CA LYS A 297 15.46 -26.97 -15.84
C LYS A 297 14.96 -25.57 -15.54
N VAL A 298 13.84 -25.47 -14.83
CA VAL A 298 13.14 -24.22 -14.51
C VAL A 298 12.97 -24.05 -13.00
N TYR A 299 12.95 -22.80 -12.52
CA TYR A 299 12.54 -22.48 -11.16
C TYR A 299 11.01 -22.50 -11.05
N LEU A 300 10.48 -23.03 -9.95
CA LEU A 300 9.05 -23.02 -9.65
C LEU A 300 8.78 -22.36 -8.30
N LEU A 301 7.81 -21.44 -8.27
CA LEU A 301 7.19 -20.98 -7.02
C LEU A 301 5.74 -21.45 -7.00
N LEU A 302 5.44 -22.40 -6.12
CA LEU A 302 4.12 -22.98 -5.98
C LEU A 302 3.32 -22.18 -4.94
N GLY A 303 2.17 -21.62 -5.31
CA GLY A 303 1.19 -21.06 -4.38
C GLY A 303 0.20 -22.13 -3.95
N LEU A 304 0.44 -22.78 -2.80
CA LEU A 304 -0.38 -23.89 -2.31
C LEU A 304 -1.21 -23.48 -1.11
N VAL A 305 -2.40 -24.07 -1.00
CA VAL A 305 -3.16 -24.16 0.26
C VAL A 305 -3.29 -25.63 0.64
N THR A 306 -2.65 -26.01 1.75
CA THR A 306 -2.67 -27.38 2.25
C THR A 306 -3.71 -27.52 3.37
N LEU A 307 -4.69 -28.38 3.14
CA LEU A 307 -5.83 -28.60 4.04
C LEU A 307 -5.54 -29.76 4.97
N PRO A 308 -5.48 -29.53 6.30
CA PRO A 308 -5.38 -30.60 7.29
C PRO A 308 -6.71 -31.32 7.47
N GLU A 309 -6.66 -32.50 8.06
CA GLU A 309 -7.87 -33.16 8.56
C GLU A 309 -8.54 -32.27 9.64
N GLY A 310 -9.84 -32.09 9.53
CA GLY A 310 -10.61 -31.25 10.44
C GLY A 310 -10.69 -29.75 10.05
N PHE A 311 -10.17 -29.34 8.86
CA PHE A 311 -10.43 -27.99 8.35
C PHE A 311 -11.94 -27.71 8.24
N PRO A 312 -12.45 -26.49 8.57
CA PRO A 312 -11.72 -25.26 8.94
C PRO A 312 -11.46 -25.10 10.45
N LYS A 313 -11.82 -26.09 11.30
CA LYS A 313 -11.51 -26.02 12.74
C LYS A 313 -10.00 -26.11 13.01
N VAL A 314 -9.29 -26.92 12.22
CA VAL A 314 -7.84 -26.93 12.16
C VAL A 314 -7.40 -26.02 11.01
N LYS A 315 -6.48 -25.11 11.28
CA LYS A 315 -6.04 -24.12 10.30
C LYS A 315 -5.24 -24.74 9.15
N ALA A 316 -5.45 -24.24 7.94
CA ALA A 316 -4.71 -24.62 6.75
C ALA A 316 -3.31 -23.99 6.68
N ASP A 317 -2.44 -24.56 5.88
CA ASP A 317 -1.14 -23.96 5.51
C ASP A 317 -1.31 -23.21 4.17
N ASN A 318 -1.20 -21.88 4.21
CA ASN A 318 -1.13 -21.03 3.02
C ASN A 318 0.33 -20.73 2.75
N GLN A 319 0.89 -21.27 1.66
CA GLN A 319 2.33 -21.34 1.51
C GLN A 319 2.83 -21.06 0.09
N ALA A 320 4.06 -20.54 0.02
CA ALA A 320 4.85 -20.40 -1.19
C ALA A 320 6.07 -21.33 -1.10
N ILE A 321 6.15 -22.31 -2.00
CA ILE A 321 7.22 -23.29 -2.02
C ILE A 321 8.14 -23.01 -3.21
N TRP A 322 9.44 -22.80 -2.96
CA TRP A 322 10.43 -22.52 -3.97
C TRP A 322 11.26 -23.74 -4.31
N ILE A 323 11.24 -24.12 -5.59
CA ILE A 323 11.94 -25.27 -6.14
C ILE A 323 12.92 -24.81 -7.21
N THR A 324 14.18 -25.26 -7.10
CA THR A 324 15.24 -24.93 -8.07
C THR A 324 15.25 -25.87 -9.27
N PRO A 325 15.96 -25.54 -10.38
CA PRO A 325 16.13 -26.41 -11.53
C PRO A 325 16.80 -27.77 -11.25
N ASP A 326 17.41 -27.93 -10.08
CA ASP A 326 17.95 -29.22 -9.63
C ASP A 326 16.96 -30.06 -8.82
N GLY A 327 15.72 -29.55 -8.67
CA GLY A 327 14.68 -30.18 -7.88
C GLY A 327 14.80 -29.98 -6.38
N ASP A 328 15.71 -29.11 -5.90
CA ASP A 328 15.83 -28.79 -4.48
C ASP A 328 14.72 -27.87 -4.04
N VAL A 329 14.07 -28.21 -2.93
CA VAL A 329 13.16 -27.29 -2.22
C VAL A 329 13.99 -26.42 -1.29
N LYS A 330 14.11 -25.13 -1.62
CA LYS A 330 14.90 -24.17 -0.81
C LYS A 330 14.11 -23.65 0.38
N TRP A 331 12.80 -23.45 0.23
CA TRP A 331 11.93 -23.08 1.35
C TRP A 331 10.49 -23.54 1.19
N HIS A 332 9.83 -23.69 2.32
CA HIS A 332 8.40 -23.69 2.50
C HIS A 332 8.04 -22.43 3.30
N TYR A 333 7.63 -21.38 2.63
CA TYR A 333 7.25 -20.13 3.28
C TYR A 333 5.75 -20.17 3.59
N LEU A 334 5.39 -20.13 4.86
CA LEU A 334 4.00 -19.92 5.30
C LEU A 334 3.69 -18.41 5.32
N LYS A 335 2.50 -18.02 4.86
CA LYS A 335 2.02 -16.63 4.90
C LYS A 335 2.29 -16.00 6.25
N GLY A 336 3.15 -14.98 6.31
CA GLY A 336 3.63 -14.41 7.57
C GLY A 336 2.58 -13.54 8.26
N ARG A 337 1.69 -12.93 7.48
CA ARG A 337 0.62 -12.03 7.93
C ARG A 337 -0.73 -12.46 7.35
N PRO A 338 -1.43 -13.42 7.96
CA PRO A 338 -2.78 -13.79 7.53
C PRO A 338 -3.75 -12.62 7.59
N VAL A 339 -4.67 -12.55 6.64
CA VAL A 339 -5.76 -11.57 6.68
C VAL A 339 -6.64 -11.83 7.91
N PRO A 340 -7.14 -10.78 8.61
CA PRO A 340 -8.05 -10.98 9.72
C PRO A 340 -9.27 -11.85 9.36
N GLY A 341 -9.45 -12.95 10.08
CA GLY A 341 -10.51 -13.93 9.81
C GLY A 341 -10.12 -15.10 8.89
N GLU A 342 -8.94 -15.05 8.25
CA GLU A 342 -8.43 -16.17 7.45
C GLU A 342 -8.06 -17.37 8.32
N SER A 343 -8.56 -18.58 7.97
CA SER A 343 -8.31 -19.80 8.75
C SER A 343 -7.02 -20.49 8.31
N VAL A 344 -5.89 -19.78 8.43
CA VAL A 344 -4.55 -20.29 8.08
C VAL A 344 -3.55 -20.11 9.23
N VAL A 345 -2.51 -20.93 9.23
CA VAL A 345 -1.39 -20.84 10.17
C VAL A 345 -0.51 -19.65 9.77
N ALA A 346 -0.17 -18.80 10.74
CA ALA A 346 0.82 -17.76 10.50
C ALA A 346 2.24 -18.35 10.46
N GLY A 347 3.06 -17.90 9.51
CA GLY A 347 4.47 -18.26 9.40
C GLY A 347 5.33 -17.70 10.54
N ASP A 348 6.60 -18.06 10.55
CA ASP A 348 7.59 -17.67 11.58
C ASP A 348 8.02 -16.19 11.48
N GLY A 349 7.57 -15.47 10.44
CA GLY A 349 7.91 -14.08 10.23
C GLY A 349 9.28 -13.84 9.57
N ILE A 350 9.93 -14.87 9.05
CA ILE A 350 11.20 -14.78 8.32
C ILE A 350 10.93 -14.79 6.81
N ILE A 351 11.39 -13.76 6.11
CA ILE A 351 11.29 -13.72 4.64
C ILE A 351 12.48 -14.45 4.03
N PRO A 352 12.24 -15.50 3.20
CA PRO A 352 13.29 -16.30 2.62
C PRO A 352 14.02 -15.57 1.48
N LEU A 353 15.26 -15.98 1.21
CA LEU A 353 16.08 -15.45 0.12
C LEU A 353 16.91 -16.59 -0.47
N ASP A 354 16.93 -16.68 -1.81
CA ASP A 354 17.81 -17.59 -2.55
C ASP A 354 18.69 -16.81 -3.52
N GLN A 355 19.98 -17.14 -3.53
CA GLN A 355 20.95 -16.59 -4.48
C GLN A 355 20.94 -17.45 -5.75
N THR A 356 20.38 -16.91 -6.81
CA THR A 356 20.23 -17.59 -8.09
C THR A 356 21.16 -17.03 -9.16
N ALA A 357 21.21 -17.68 -10.33
CA ALA A 357 21.88 -17.12 -11.52
C ALA A 357 21.25 -15.79 -12.00
N PHE A 358 20.05 -15.48 -11.55
CA PHE A 358 19.28 -14.28 -11.91
C PHE A 358 19.21 -13.24 -10.78
N GLY A 359 20.11 -13.31 -9.82
CA GLY A 359 20.11 -12.44 -8.64
C GLY A 359 19.44 -13.07 -7.41
N ALA A 360 19.24 -12.28 -6.38
CA ALA A 360 18.66 -12.69 -5.12
C ALA A 360 17.12 -12.67 -5.21
N ILE A 361 16.50 -13.85 -5.23
CA ILE A 361 15.05 -14.01 -5.32
C ILE A 361 14.46 -14.26 -3.93
N SER A 362 13.35 -13.61 -3.64
CA SER A 362 12.59 -13.73 -2.40
C SER A 362 11.10 -13.94 -2.70
N SER A 363 10.34 -14.38 -1.70
CA SER A 363 8.89 -14.56 -1.85
C SER A 363 8.16 -14.25 -0.56
N VAL A 364 6.97 -13.69 -0.71
CA VAL A 364 5.95 -13.52 0.33
C VAL A 364 4.57 -13.80 -0.25
N VAL A 365 3.52 -13.87 0.57
CA VAL A 365 2.16 -14.17 0.10
C VAL A 365 1.24 -12.97 0.33
N CYS A 366 0.72 -12.40 -0.77
CA CYS A 366 -0.42 -11.48 -0.81
C CYS A 366 -0.32 -10.34 0.22
N PHE A 367 -1.11 -10.43 1.30
CA PHE A 367 -1.26 -9.44 2.37
C PHE A 367 0.04 -9.16 3.15
N ASP A 368 1.04 -10.02 3.06
CA ASP A 368 2.36 -9.73 3.63
C ASP A 368 2.93 -8.40 3.11
N MET A 369 2.63 -8.05 1.84
CA MET A 369 3.08 -6.81 1.20
C MET A 369 2.50 -5.54 1.81
N ASP A 370 1.42 -5.65 2.60
CA ASP A 370 0.77 -4.51 3.25
C ASP A 370 1.48 -4.08 4.55
N HIS A 371 2.53 -4.80 4.93
CA HIS A 371 3.30 -4.55 6.14
C HIS A 371 4.73 -4.06 5.81
N PRO A 372 4.96 -2.74 5.64
CA PRO A 372 6.25 -2.18 5.21
C PRO A 372 7.46 -2.63 6.03
N VAL A 373 7.32 -2.64 7.36
CA VAL A 373 8.38 -3.09 8.28
C VAL A 373 8.76 -4.55 8.03
N TYR A 374 7.74 -5.38 7.76
CA TYR A 374 7.94 -6.81 7.46
C TYR A 374 8.69 -6.98 6.14
N ILE A 375 8.24 -6.32 5.07
CA ILE A 375 8.87 -6.39 3.75
C ILE A 375 10.28 -5.78 3.74
N GLY A 376 10.55 -4.82 4.61
CA GLY A 376 11.89 -4.25 4.81
C GLY A 376 12.97 -5.28 5.13
N GLN A 377 12.62 -6.49 5.62
CA GLN A 377 13.59 -7.59 5.78
C GLN A 377 14.23 -7.96 4.44
N ALA A 378 13.42 -8.14 3.39
CA ALA A 378 13.92 -8.49 2.06
C ALA A 378 14.84 -7.40 1.49
N GLY A 379 14.48 -6.11 1.66
CA GLY A 379 15.32 -4.98 1.24
C GLY A 379 16.68 -4.99 1.94
N ARG A 380 16.71 -5.18 3.26
CA ARG A 380 17.96 -5.27 4.05
C ARG A 380 18.80 -6.50 3.68
N SER A 381 18.16 -7.62 3.39
CA SER A 381 18.84 -8.86 2.96
C SER A 381 19.31 -8.79 1.51
N GLY A 382 18.90 -7.78 0.76
CA GLY A 382 19.34 -7.51 -0.61
C GLY A 382 18.64 -8.31 -1.68
N ALA A 383 17.34 -8.55 -1.51
CA ALA A 383 16.53 -9.09 -2.57
C ALA A 383 16.59 -8.20 -3.82
N ASP A 384 16.71 -8.83 -4.98
CA ASP A 384 16.63 -8.20 -6.30
C ASP A 384 15.23 -8.33 -6.89
N ILE A 385 14.56 -9.47 -6.62
CA ILE A 385 13.22 -9.79 -7.14
C ILE A 385 12.38 -10.36 -6.00
N MET A 386 11.15 -9.86 -5.87
CA MET A 386 10.13 -10.35 -4.97
C MET A 386 9.00 -11.00 -5.76
N LEU A 387 8.77 -12.29 -5.55
CA LEU A 387 7.67 -13.04 -6.12
C LEU A 387 6.52 -13.10 -5.12
N VAL A 388 5.31 -12.74 -5.56
CA VAL A 388 4.16 -12.53 -4.65
C VAL A 388 2.93 -13.28 -5.17
N PRO A 389 2.79 -14.58 -4.85
CA PRO A 389 1.51 -15.26 -4.95
C PRO A 389 0.42 -14.48 -4.21
N SER A 390 -0.72 -14.22 -4.86
CA SER A 390 -1.75 -13.38 -4.30
C SER A 390 -3.15 -13.84 -4.70
N TRP A 391 -4.14 -13.43 -3.90
CA TRP A 391 -5.54 -13.53 -4.22
C TRP A 391 -6.28 -12.32 -3.67
N ASP A 392 -7.00 -11.61 -4.54
CA ASP A 392 -7.76 -10.43 -4.19
C ASP A 392 -9.27 -10.70 -4.22
N TRP A 393 -10.05 -9.78 -3.72
CA TRP A 393 -11.50 -9.72 -3.92
C TRP A 393 -11.86 -8.40 -4.60
N PRO A 394 -13.05 -8.29 -5.23
CA PRO A 394 -13.35 -7.17 -6.14
C PRO A 394 -13.15 -5.77 -5.55
N ASP A 395 -13.44 -5.59 -4.25
CA ASP A 395 -13.39 -4.26 -3.61
C ASP A 395 -11.98 -3.73 -3.38
N ILE A 396 -10.93 -4.58 -3.50
CA ILE A 396 -9.53 -4.15 -3.36
C ILE A 396 -8.78 -4.07 -4.71
N VAL A 397 -9.42 -4.51 -5.79
CA VAL A 397 -8.84 -4.47 -7.14
C VAL A 397 -9.05 -3.09 -7.78
N PRO A 398 -8.06 -2.53 -8.49
CA PRO A 398 -6.65 -2.96 -8.66
C PRO A 398 -5.71 -2.39 -7.57
N SER A 399 -6.25 -1.67 -6.59
CA SER A 399 -5.47 -0.87 -5.63
C SER A 399 -4.45 -1.71 -4.87
N HIS A 400 -4.80 -2.93 -4.44
CA HIS A 400 -3.92 -3.81 -3.69
C HIS A 400 -2.64 -4.17 -4.47
N THR A 401 -2.75 -4.39 -5.79
CA THR A 401 -1.59 -4.66 -6.62
C THR A 401 -0.67 -3.45 -6.76
N TYR A 402 -1.23 -2.25 -6.90
CA TYR A 402 -0.43 -1.04 -6.92
C TYR A 402 0.17 -0.69 -5.56
N MET A 403 -0.51 -0.99 -4.45
CA MET A 403 0.06 -0.85 -3.10
C MET A 403 1.34 -1.69 -2.95
N ALA A 404 1.31 -2.94 -3.45
CA ALA A 404 2.49 -3.80 -3.45
C ALA A 404 3.66 -3.18 -4.25
N SER A 405 3.41 -2.50 -5.38
CA SER A 405 4.47 -1.90 -6.19
C SER A 405 5.31 -0.87 -5.43
N LEU A 406 4.72 -0.14 -4.46
CA LEU A 406 5.43 0.83 -3.65
C LEU A 406 6.54 0.17 -2.81
N ARG A 407 6.34 -1.09 -2.38
CA ARG A 407 7.36 -1.86 -1.65
C ARG A 407 8.62 -2.08 -2.47
N GLY A 408 8.45 -2.26 -3.80
CA GLY A 408 9.58 -2.37 -4.73
C GLY A 408 10.41 -1.08 -4.78
N ILE A 409 9.76 0.08 -4.89
CA ILE A 409 10.45 1.38 -4.93
C ILE A 409 11.15 1.68 -3.60
N GLU A 410 10.51 1.35 -2.47
CA GLU A 410 11.07 1.53 -1.13
C GLU A 410 12.33 0.69 -0.92
N ASN A 411 12.28 -0.56 -1.30
CA ASN A 411 13.33 -1.53 -0.96
C ASN A 411 14.31 -1.78 -2.11
N GLY A 412 14.00 -1.31 -3.31
CA GLY A 412 14.89 -1.37 -4.47
C GLY A 412 14.88 -2.70 -5.22
N PHE A 413 13.84 -3.51 -5.08
CA PHE A 413 13.66 -4.77 -5.81
C PHE A 413 12.48 -4.71 -6.79
N SER A 414 12.57 -5.51 -7.86
CA SER A 414 11.45 -5.73 -8.80
C SER A 414 10.40 -6.64 -8.17
N ILE A 415 9.13 -6.51 -8.57
CA ILE A 415 8.01 -7.30 -8.04
C ILE A 415 7.31 -8.04 -9.17
N VAL A 416 6.99 -9.32 -8.94
CA VAL A 416 6.06 -10.08 -9.77
C VAL A 416 4.91 -10.54 -8.87
N ARG A 417 3.75 -9.89 -8.99
CA ARG A 417 2.54 -10.24 -8.26
C ARG A 417 1.60 -11.02 -9.16
N VAL A 418 1.30 -12.26 -8.77
CA VAL A 418 0.44 -13.18 -9.50
C VAL A 418 -0.84 -13.36 -8.71
N THR A 419 -1.96 -12.87 -9.24
CA THR A 419 -3.16 -12.65 -8.44
C THR A 419 -4.36 -13.40 -9.03
N GLY A 420 -4.99 -14.22 -8.20
CA GLY A 420 -6.32 -14.73 -8.46
C GLY A 420 -7.37 -13.64 -8.16
N ASP A 421 -8.44 -13.58 -8.94
CA ASP A 421 -9.55 -12.60 -8.82
C ASP A 421 -9.11 -11.12 -8.80
N GLY A 422 -7.86 -10.83 -9.23
CA GLY A 422 -7.30 -9.49 -9.18
C GLY A 422 -6.44 -9.13 -10.37
N LEU A 423 -5.75 -7.99 -10.26
CA LEU A 423 -4.78 -7.56 -11.25
C LEU A 423 -3.43 -8.23 -10.97
N SER A 424 -2.99 -9.12 -11.86
CA SER A 424 -1.61 -9.59 -11.87
C SER A 424 -0.73 -8.56 -12.54
N ALA A 425 0.43 -8.23 -11.95
CA ALA A 425 1.37 -7.30 -12.57
C ALA A 425 2.82 -7.57 -12.15
N ALA A 426 3.74 -7.18 -13.04
CA ALA A 426 5.16 -7.09 -12.77
C ALA A 426 5.61 -5.63 -12.82
N PHE A 427 6.44 -5.23 -11.85
CA PHE A 427 6.97 -3.88 -11.72
C PHE A 427 8.49 -3.93 -11.56
N ASP A 428 9.20 -2.97 -12.16
CA ASP A 428 10.59 -2.74 -11.83
C ASP A 428 10.73 -2.01 -10.47
N TYR A 429 11.95 -1.91 -9.95
CA TYR A 429 12.25 -1.21 -8.70
C TYR A 429 12.05 0.33 -8.75
N GLN A 430 11.59 0.87 -9.87
CA GLN A 430 11.15 2.27 -10.01
C GLN A 430 9.62 2.37 -10.11
N GLY A 431 8.91 1.24 -10.04
CA GLY A 431 7.46 1.17 -10.09
C GLY A 431 6.88 1.19 -11.50
N ARG A 432 7.72 1.07 -12.55
CA ARG A 432 7.20 0.95 -13.92
C ARG A 432 6.56 -0.41 -14.11
N THR A 433 5.37 -0.42 -14.68
CA THR A 433 4.68 -1.66 -15.06
C THR A 433 5.39 -2.30 -16.25
N LEU A 434 5.91 -3.52 -16.05
CA LEU A 434 6.57 -4.33 -17.07
C LEU A 434 5.58 -5.21 -17.82
N ALA A 435 4.60 -5.75 -17.10
CA ALA A 435 3.48 -6.52 -17.61
C ALA A 435 2.28 -6.39 -16.68
N ALA A 436 1.08 -6.55 -17.23
CA ALA A 436 -0.15 -6.61 -16.45
C ALA A 436 -1.18 -7.52 -17.13
N ALA A 437 -1.95 -8.24 -16.32
CA ALA A 437 -3.06 -9.08 -16.77
C ALA A 437 -4.20 -9.00 -15.76
N ASP A 438 -5.36 -8.55 -16.20
CA ASP A 438 -6.58 -8.55 -15.41
C ASP A 438 -7.11 -9.98 -15.28
N PHE A 439 -7.74 -10.33 -14.14
CA PHE A 439 -8.35 -11.64 -13.93
C PHE A 439 -9.51 -11.92 -14.92
N ALA A 440 -10.17 -10.88 -15.40
CA ALA A 440 -11.21 -10.98 -16.43
C ALA A 440 -10.66 -11.43 -17.80
N THR A 441 -9.33 -11.46 -17.99
CA THR A 441 -8.72 -11.99 -19.21
C THR A 441 -8.89 -13.49 -19.27
N THR A 442 -9.15 -14.04 -20.48
CA THR A 442 -9.15 -15.48 -20.71
C THR A 442 -7.73 -16.08 -20.75
N LYS A 443 -6.69 -15.25 -20.66
CA LYS A 443 -5.30 -15.67 -20.63
C LYS A 443 -4.97 -16.29 -19.29
N GLN A 444 -4.41 -17.49 -19.32
CA GLN A 444 -4.02 -18.25 -18.14
C GLN A 444 -2.58 -17.98 -17.68
N ALA A 445 -1.84 -17.18 -18.42
CA ALA A 445 -0.46 -16.82 -18.07
C ALA A 445 -0.16 -15.36 -18.43
N MET A 446 0.51 -14.66 -17.52
CA MET A 446 1.16 -13.38 -17.77
C MET A 446 2.67 -13.61 -17.92
N ILE A 447 3.23 -13.18 -19.03
CA ILE A 447 4.68 -13.24 -19.28
C ILE A 447 5.27 -11.86 -18.97
N SER A 448 6.30 -11.82 -18.15
CA SER A 448 7.04 -10.61 -17.82
C SER A 448 8.55 -10.81 -17.97
N TYR A 449 9.24 -9.74 -18.36
CA TYR A 449 10.69 -9.67 -18.41
C TYR A 449 11.16 -8.73 -17.29
N VAL A 450 11.71 -9.30 -16.23
CA VAL A 450 12.00 -8.62 -14.97
C VAL A 450 13.50 -8.39 -14.85
N PRO A 451 13.97 -7.17 -14.51
CA PRO A 451 15.39 -6.91 -14.24
C PRO A 451 15.95 -7.85 -13.17
N THR A 452 17.09 -8.48 -13.45
CA THR A 452 17.72 -9.46 -12.55
C THR A 452 18.40 -8.84 -11.34
N HIS A 453 18.67 -7.53 -11.36
CA HIS A 453 19.28 -6.82 -10.24
C HIS A 453 18.43 -5.63 -9.80
N GLY A 454 18.28 -5.54 -8.50
CA GLY A 454 17.71 -4.38 -7.82
C GLY A 454 18.76 -3.30 -7.53
N VAL A 455 18.40 -2.37 -6.66
CA VAL A 455 19.29 -1.30 -6.19
C VAL A 455 19.19 -1.15 -4.68
N ARG A 456 20.28 -0.75 -4.03
CA ARG A 456 20.22 -0.38 -2.61
C ARG A 456 19.57 0.97 -2.46
N THR A 457 18.56 1.07 -1.60
CA THR A 457 17.86 2.32 -1.30
C THR A 457 18.25 2.83 0.08
N ILE A 458 18.09 4.15 0.29
CA ILE A 458 18.27 4.75 1.62
C ILE A 458 17.23 4.19 2.58
N TYR A 459 15.96 4.08 2.14
CA TYR A 459 14.89 3.52 2.98
C TYR A 459 15.21 2.10 3.45
N ALA A 460 15.69 1.20 2.58
CA ALA A 460 16.06 -0.15 2.98
C ALA A 460 17.14 -0.17 4.08
N ALA A 461 18.04 0.83 4.09
CA ALA A 461 19.09 0.95 5.11
C ALA A 461 18.59 1.55 6.43
N VAL A 462 17.74 2.59 6.39
CA VAL A 462 17.35 3.36 7.58
C VAL A 462 15.94 3.03 8.09
N GLY A 463 15.12 2.34 7.28
CA GLY A 463 13.73 1.97 7.63
C GLY A 463 12.86 3.20 7.83
N ASP A 464 12.00 3.15 8.81
CA ASP A 464 10.96 4.16 9.10
C ASP A 464 11.46 5.39 9.85
N LEU A 465 12.75 5.76 9.67
CA LEU A 465 13.36 6.91 10.33
C LEU A 465 12.53 8.19 10.13
N PHE A 466 11.98 8.41 8.92
CA PHE A 466 11.17 9.59 8.64
C PHE A 466 9.88 9.64 9.47
N ALA A 467 9.23 8.48 9.72
CA ALA A 467 8.06 8.40 10.59
C ALA A 467 8.44 8.75 12.06
N TRP A 468 9.56 8.21 12.55
CA TRP A 468 10.06 8.55 13.88
C TRP A 468 10.41 10.03 14.03
N LEU A 469 11.04 10.63 13.00
CA LEU A 469 11.30 12.07 12.96
C LEU A 469 10.00 12.88 12.95
N SER A 470 8.95 12.38 12.30
CA SER A 470 7.63 13.04 12.30
C SER A 470 6.99 13.02 13.69
N ILE A 471 7.05 11.89 14.40
CA ILE A 471 6.59 11.77 15.79
C ILE A 471 7.36 12.76 16.69
N ALA A 472 8.69 12.72 16.65
CA ALA A 472 9.53 13.61 17.44
C ALA A 472 9.26 15.10 17.12
N GLY A 473 9.16 15.43 15.84
CA GLY A 473 8.83 16.78 15.37
C GLY A 473 7.48 17.26 15.86
N PHE A 474 6.47 16.40 15.85
CA PHE A 474 5.16 16.75 16.40
C PHE A 474 5.21 17.03 17.90
N VAL A 475 5.89 16.18 18.67
CA VAL A 475 6.07 16.35 20.13
C VAL A 475 6.80 17.67 20.44
N ILE A 476 7.87 17.97 19.72
CA ILE A 476 8.61 19.24 19.86
C ILE A 476 7.68 20.43 19.54
N LEU A 477 6.91 20.35 18.46
CA LEU A 477 6.01 21.43 18.06
C LEU A 477 4.94 21.72 19.12
N VAL A 478 4.38 20.66 19.72
CA VAL A 478 3.45 20.77 20.86
C VAL A 478 4.15 21.40 22.07
N GLY A 479 5.34 20.95 22.41
CA GLY A 479 6.14 21.53 23.51
C GLY A 479 6.37 23.02 23.32
N LEU A 480 6.78 23.46 22.14
CA LEU A 480 6.98 24.87 21.80
C LEU A 480 5.67 25.67 21.91
N ALA A 481 4.55 25.10 21.53
CA ALA A 481 3.24 25.76 21.66
C ALA A 481 2.76 25.89 23.10
N LEU A 482 3.15 24.97 23.99
CA LEU A 482 2.79 25.02 25.42
C LEU A 482 3.61 26.06 26.22
N VAL A 483 4.88 26.26 25.85
CA VAL A 483 5.78 27.22 26.52
C VAL A 483 5.48 28.68 26.10
N ARG A 484 4.88 28.90 24.94
CA ARG A 484 4.50 30.26 24.51
C ARG A 484 3.33 30.79 25.31
N PRO A 485 3.44 32.01 25.89
CA PRO A 485 2.35 32.63 26.60
C PRO A 485 1.15 32.83 25.67
N ARG A 486 -0.07 32.61 26.19
CA ARG A 486 -1.28 32.98 25.46
C ARG A 486 -1.27 34.50 25.29
N VAL A 487 -1.11 34.97 24.07
CA VAL A 487 -1.37 36.36 23.74
C VAL A 487 -2.89 36.50 23.79
N GLY A 488 -3.38 37.23 24.82
CA GLY A 488 -4.79 37.53 25.00
C GLY A 488 -5.39 38.32 23.84
#